data_18015529da57614b668ec589cff24968
#
_entry.id   18015529da57614b668ec589cff24968
#
_cell.length_a   1.000
_cell.length_b   1.000
_cell.length_c   1.000
_cell.angle_alpha   90.00
_cell.angle_beta   90.00
_cell.angle_gamma   90.00
#
_symmetry.space_group_name_H-M   'P 1'
#
loop_
_entity.id
_entity.type
_entity.pdbx_description
1 polymer ?
#
loop_
_entity_poly.entity_id
_entity_poly.type
_entity_poly.pdbx_seq_one_letter_code
_entity_poly.pdbx_strand_id
1 'polypeptide(L)'
;MNEWDVGDASRANSRRPPVVSAALGTAVRVLRALAWCESHALNPKDPMPLKYENLDPATRRHAIAELDGDIASGAFHASDRLRPTAVADYQRLLREAIRYYDDLWLEQHANDLLVDFEPRTTRSGAQTTAKVPEMAARMLAEGDFNRYYMRGVALRAIDEGRQAVEVYRARLSLEPRPESAELEGQRLPAREVLDYLRGQRVEDASTLRLGRPNSGLSIRLV
;
A
#
# COMPACT_ATOMS: atom_id res chain seq x y z
N MET A 1 -73.97 -3.02 -24.94
CA MET A 1 -73.38 -2.84 -26.27
C MET A 1 -72.10 -2.12 -26.09
N ASN A 2 -71.09 -2.78 -26.12
CA ASN A 2 -69.80 -2.72 -26.83
C ASN A 2 -68.74 -3.50 -26.04
N GLU A 3 -68.40 -4.61 -26.60
CA GLU A 3 -67.24 -5.43 -26.36
C GLU A 3 -65.99 -4.61 -26.67
N TRP A 4 -64.95 -4.73 -25.84
CA TRP A 4 -63.56 -4.51 -26.26
C TRP A 4 -62.68 -5.67 -25.84
N ASP A 5 -62.09 -6.18 -26.84
CA ASP A 5 -61.27 -7.33 -27.06
C ASP A 5 -60.02 -7.39 -26.14
N VAL A 6 -59.72 -8.58 -25.64
CA VAL A 6 -58.57 -8.91 -24.83
C VAL A 6 -57.44 -9.32 -25.75
N GLY A 7 -56.48 -8.40 -25.97
CA GLY A 7 -55.24 -8.67 -26.69
C GLY A 7 -54.21 -9.35 -25.81
N ASP A 8 -53.93 -10.60 -26.09
CA ASP A 8 -52.83 -11.42 -25.61
C ASP A 8 -51.45 -10.80 -25.98
N ALA A 9 -50.63 -10.50 -25.02
CA ALA A 9 -49.22 -10.13 -25.18
C ALA A 9 -48.30 -10.94 -24.27
N SER A 10 -48.35 -12.25 -24.45
CA SER A 10 -47.31 -13.17 -24.04
C SER A 10 -46.13 -13.08 -25.01
N ARG A 11 -44.98 -12.60 -24.55
CA ARG A 11 -43.58 -12.99 -24.88
C ARG A 11 -42.58 -11.92 -24.52
N ALA A 12 -42.26 -11.78 -23.24
CA ALA A 12 -41.05 -11.11 -22.82
C ALA A 12 -39.87 -12.09 -22.92
N ASN A 13 -39.11 -11.92 -23.97
CA ASN A 13 -37.89 -12.65 -24.29
C ASN A 13 -36.77 -12.27 -23.31
N SER A 14 -36.56 -13.06 -22.24
CA SER A 14 -35.47 -12.91 -21.30
C SER A 14 -34.14 -13.40 -21.91
N ARG A 15 -33.49 -12.56 -22.69
CA ARG A 15 -32.07 -12.79 -23.06
C ARG A 15 -31.19 -12.39 -21.90
N ARG A 16 -30.71 -13.36 -21.13
CA ARG A 16 -29.59 -13.18 -20.21
C ARG A 16 -28.34 -12.85 -21.04
N PRO A 17 -27.54 -11.84 -20.66
CA PRO A 17 -26.27 -11.60 -21.32
C PRO A 17 -25.28 -12.74 -21.01
N PRO A 18 -24.41 -13.12 -21.95
CA PRO A 18 -23.47 -14.22 -21.78
C PRO A 18 -22.44 -13.92 -20.69
N VAL A 19 -22.27 -14.88 -19.77
CA VAL A 19 -21.25 -14.90 -18.72
C VAL A 19 -19.88 -15.21 -19.35
N VAL A 20 -19.28 -14.27 -20.06
CA VAL A 20 -17.99 -14.48 -20.76
C VAL A 20 -16.91 -13.48 -20.28
N SER A 21 -17.10 -12.74 -19.18
CA SER A 21 -16.16 -11.67 -18.82
C SER A 21 -15.18 -11.98 -17.68
N ALA A 22 -15.35 -13.04 -16.91
CA ALA A 22 -14.46 -13.31 -15.76
C ALA A 22 -13.16 -14.05 -16.12
N ALA A 23 -13.21 -14.94 -17.12
CA ALA A 23 -12.05 -15.75 -17.50
C ALA A 23 -10.99 -14.97 -18.32
N LEU A 24 -11.41 -14.03 -19.15
CA LEU A 24 -10.50 -13.19 -19.95
C LEU A 24 -9.70 -12.20 -19.06
N GLY A 25 -10.31 -11.70 -17.98
CA GLY A 25 -9.63 -10.80 -17.03
C GLY A 25 -8.48 -11.48 -16.28
N THR A 26 -8.62 -12.75 -15.95
CA THR A 26 -7.58 -13.52 -15.24
C THR A 26 -6.42 -13.88 -16.16
N ALA A 27 -6.67 -14.28 -17.39
CA ALA A 27 -5.64 -14.63 -18.37
C ALA A 27 -4.78 -13.40 -18.77
N VAL A 28 -5.40 -12.24 -18.97
CA VAL A 28 -4.68 -10.98 -19.27
C VAL A 28 -3.84 -10.54 -18.08
N ARG A 29 -4.30 -10.77 -16.84
CA ARG A 29 -3.54 -10.47 -15.62
C ARG A 29 -2.32 -11.36 -15.47
N VAL A 30 -2.44 -12.65 -15.73
CA VAL A 30 -1.33 -13.62 -15.66
C VAL A 30 -0.30 -13.34 -16.76
N LEU A 31 -0.73 -13.05 -17.98
CA LEU A 31 0.16 -12.70 -19.09
C LEU A 31 0.90 -11.37 -18.86
N ARG A 32 0.25 -10.36 -18.26
CA ARG A 32 0.92 -9.13 -17.87
C ARG A 32 1.91 -9.32 -16.73
N ALA A 33 1.61 -10.18 -15.75
CA ALA A 33 2.54 -10.52 -14.67
C ALA A 33 3.75 -11.30 -15.19
N LEU A 34 3.57 -12.21 -16.15
CA LEU A 34 4.67 -12.97 -16.76
C LEU A 34 5.54 -12.09 -17.67
N ALA A 35 4.94 -11.24 -18.50
CA ALA A 35 5.67 -10.26 -19.32
C ALA A 35 6.45 -9.25 -18.48
N TRP A 36 5.97 -8.94 -17.27
CA TRP A 36 6.65 -8.07 -16.33
C TRP A 36 7.89 -8.75 -15.72
N CYS A 37 7.82 -10.05 -15.36
CA CYS A 37 8.99 -10.81 -14.87
C CYS A 37 10.12 -10.91 -15.91
N GLU A 38 9.80 -10.95 -17.21
CA GLU A 38 10.82 -11.03 -18.27
C GLU A 38 11.47 -9.69 -18.59
N SER A 39 10.77 -8.56 -18.37
CA SER A 39 11.30 -7.24 -18.71
C SER A 39 12.06 -6.55 -17.56
N HIS A 40 11.95 -7.04 -16.33
CA HIS A 40 12.64 -6.52 -15.16
C HIS A 40 13.60 -7.57 -14.61
N ALA A 41 14.65 -7.86 -15.36
CA ALA A 41 15.82 -8.49 -14.78
C ALA A 41 16.28 -7.62 -13.60
N LEU A 42 16.05 -8.10 -12.37
CA LEU A 42 16.45 -7.42 -11.14
C LEU A 42 17.93 -7.05 -11.29
N ASN A 43 18.20 -5.75 -11.36
CA ASN A 43 19.57 -5.29 -11.26
C ASN A 43 20.08 -5.76 -9.89
N PRO A 44 21.21 -6.51 -9.81
CA PRO A 44 21.73 -6.99 -8.54
C PRO A 44 21.99 -5.90 -7.49
N LYS A 45 21.98 -4.64 -7.92
CA LYS A 45 22.14 -3.47 -7.05
C LYS A 45 20.79 -2.92 -6.52
N ASP A 46 19.68 -3.37 -7.09
CA ASP A 46 18.37 -2.92 -6.60
C ASP A 46 18.03 -3.68 -5.32
N PRO A 47 17.60 -2.97 -4.27
CA PRO A 47 17.21 -3.64 -3.04
C PRO A 47 15.99 -4.54 -3.32
N MET A 48 16.00 -5.75 -2.74
CA MET A 48 14.91 -6.70 -2.85
C MET A 48 13.57 -6.06 -2.41
N PRO A 49 12.44 -6.39 -3.09
CA PRO A 49 11.13 -5.92 -2.68
C PRO A 49 10.76 -6.41 -1.28
N LEU A 50 9.83 -5.71 -0.62
CA LEU A 50 9.27 -6.16 0.65
C LEU A 50 8.38 -7.39 0.41
N LYS A 51 8.51 -8.39 1.28
CA LYS A 51 7.65 -9.58 1.27
C LYS A 51 6.56 -9.43 2.32
N TYR A 52 5.32 -9.31 1.90
CA TYR A 52 4.16 -9.15 2.78
C TYR A 52 3.49 -10.51 3.04
N GLU A 53 3.69 -11.09 4.23
CA GLU A 53 3.24 -12.46 4.55
C GLU A 53 1.71 -12.60 4.67
N ASN A 54 1.01 -11.54 5.08
CA ASN A 54 -0.44 -11.56 5.27
C ASN A 54 -1.20 -10.64 4.30
N LEU A 55 -0.69 -10.40 3.09
CA LEU A 55 -1.32 -9.52 2.10
C LEU A 55 -2.46 -10.25 1.36
N ASP A 56 -3.42 -10.74 2.11
CA ASP A 56 -4.62 -11.41 1.63
C ASP A 56 -5.85 -10.48 1.59
N PRO A 57 -7.00 -10.92 1.04
CA PRO A 57 -8.19 -10.08 0.93
C PRO A 57 -8.71 -9.53 2.27
N ALA A 58 -8.50 -10.22 3.39
CA ALA A 58 -8.94 -9.75 4.70
C ALA A 58 -8.07 -8.56 5.15
N THR A 59 -6.76 -8.72 5.16
CA THR A 59 -5.83 -7.63 5.50
C THR A 59 -5.98 -6.42 4.57
N ARG A 60 -6.16 -6.65 3.26
CA ARG A 60 -6.39 -5.56 2.30
C ARG A 60 -7.64 -4.73 2.62
N ARG A 61 -8.74 -5.37 3.05
CA ARG A 61 -9.97 -4.65 3.46
C ARG A 61 -9.69 -3.74 4.67
N HIS A 62 -9.00 -4.23 5.68
CA HIS A 62 -8.64 -3.45 6.87
C HIS A 62 -7.67 -2.29 6.52
N ALA A 63 -6.68 -2.55 5.68
CA ALA A 63 -5.73 -1.53 5.24
C ALA A 63 -6.41 -0.41 4.43
N ILE A 64 -7.39 -0.76 3.58
CA ILE A 64 -8.20 0.23 2.84
C ILE A 64 -9.05 1.05 3.80
N ALA A 65 -9.67 0.41 4.81
CA ALA A 65 -10.49 1.13 5.79
C ALA A 65 -9.66 2.16 6.57
N GLU A 66 -8.41 1.83 6.92
CA GLU A 66 -7.47 2.74 7.56
C GLU A 66 -7.08 3.92 6.64
N LEU A 67 -6.76 3.65 5.38
CA LEU A 67 -6.46 4.69 4.39
C LEU A 67 -7.66 5.62 4.16
N ASP A 68 -8.85 5.05 3.97
CA ASP A 68 -10.07 5.81 3.73
C ASP A 68 -10.45 6.66 4.96
N GLY A 69 -10.22 6.15 6.17
CA GLY A 69 -10.38 6.88 7.41
C GLY A 69 -9.45 8.10 7.52
N ASP A 70 -8.16 7.93 7.19
CA ASP A 70 -7.21 9.03 7.20
C ASP A 70 -7.55 10.10 6.14
N ILE A 71 -7.97 9.69 4.95
CA ILE A 71 -8.38 10.63 3.90
C ILE A 71 -9.63 11.41 4.34
N ALA A 72 -10.64 10.71 4.86
CA ALA A 72 -11.90 11.33 5.27
C ALA A 72 -11.75 12.30 6.46
N SER A 73 -10.84 12.00 7.39
CA SER A 73 -10.55 12.85 8.56
C SER A 73 -9.52 13.95 8.30
N GLY A 74 -8.87 13.96 7.12
CA GLY A 74 -7.76 14.87 6.82
C GLY A 74 -6.45 14.50 7.53
N ALA A 75 -6.35 13.28 8.09
CA ALA A 75 -5.15 12.77 8.75
C ALA A 75 -4.13 12.13 7.77
N PHE A 76 -4.50 12.02 6.48
CA PHE A 76 -3.56 11.55 5.48
C PHE A 76 -2.37 12.49 5.36
N HIS A 77 -1.18 12.01 5.70
CA HIS A 77 0.04 12.79 5.60
C HIS A 77 0.68 12.59 4.22
N ALA A 78 0.55 13.60 3.36
CA ALA A 78 1.23 13.60 2.07
C ALA A 78 2.71 13.94 2.25
N SER A 79 3.58 13.22 1.57
CA SER A 79 5.01 13.55 1.53
C SER A 79 5.24 14.89 0.83
N ASP A 80 6.18 15.69 1.33
CA ASP A 80 6.62 16.94 0.69
C ASP A 80 7.24 16.71 -0.70
N ARG A 81 7.58 15.47 -1.03
CA ARG A 81 8.06 15.07 -2.36
C ARG A 81 6.95 14.92 -3.39
N LEU A 82 5.69 14.85 -2.97
CA LEU A 82 4.57 14.86 -3.91
C LEU A 82 4.28 16.29 -4.35
N ARG A 83 3.99 16.48 -5.63
CA ARG A 83 3.42 17.75 -6.08
C ARG A 83 2.09 17.99 -5.36
N PRO A 84 1.84 19.18 -4.83
CA PRO A 84 0.58 19.46 -4.10
C PRO A 84 -0.68 19.14 -4.90
N THR A 85 -0.65 19.33 -6.21
CA THR A 85 -1.75 19.01 -7.14
C THR A 85 -1.93 17.51 -7.37
N ALA A 86 -0.94 16.68 -7.04
CA ALA A 86 -0.94 15.25 -7.30
C ALA A 86 -1.34 14.42 -6.07
N VAL A 87 -1.61 15.04 -4.91
CA VAL A 87 -1.94 14.32 -3.67
C VAL A 87 -3.18 13.43 -3.84
N ALA A 88 -4.24 13.93 -4.47
CA ALA A 88 -5.46 13.15 -4.70
C ALA A 88 -5.22 11.96 -5.64
N ASP A 89 -4.39 12.13 -6.68
CA ASP A 89 -4.01 11.05 -7.59
C ASP A 89 -3.18 10.00 -6.86
N TYR A 90 -2.23 10.42 -6.03
CA TYR A 90 -1.44 9.51 -5.21
C TYR A 90 -2.31 8.69 -4.24
N GLN A 91 -3.27 9.32 -3.55
CA GLN A 91 -4.21 8.62 -2.68
C GLN A 91 -5.01 7.56 -3.45
N ARG A 92 -5.43 7.87 -4.68
CA ARG A 92 -6.12 6.91 -5.56
C ARG A 92 -5.21 5.74 -5.94
N LEU A 93 -3.96 6.01 -6.34
CA LEU A 93 -2.98 4.97 -6.66
C LEU A 93 -2.63 4.10 -5.45
N LEU A 94 -2.43 4.68 -4.28
CA LEU A 94 -2.16 3.94 -3.04
C LEU A 94 -3.34 3.01 -2.68
N ARG A 95 -4.58 3.50 -2.81
CA ARG A 95 -5.78 2.67 -2.60
C ARG A 95 -5.85 1.51 -3.61
N GLU A 96 -5.51 1.75 -4.87
CA GLU A 96 -5.49 0.74 -5.92
C GLU A 96 -4.40 -0.30 -5.65
N ALA A 97 -3.19 0.14 -5.28
CA ALA A 97 -2.09 -0.72 -4.87
C ALA A 97 -2.48 -1.63 -3.70
N ILE A 98 -3.03 -1.07 -2.62
CA ILE A 98 -3.50 -1.85 -1.45
C ILE A 98 -4.60 -2.83 -1.86
N ARG A 99 -5.49 -2.48 -2.76
CA ARG A 99 -6.61 -3.34 -3.17
C ARG A 99 -6.20 -4.50 -4.06
N TYR A 100 -5.27 -4.29 -4.99
CA TYR A 100 -5.04 -5.23 -6.08
C TYR A 100 -3.58 -5.60 -6.32
N TYR A 101 -2.62 -4.76 -5.88
CA TYR A 101 -1.22 -4.88 -6.23
C TYR A 101 -0.32 -4.85 -4.98
N ASP A 102 0.80 -4.14 -5.05
CA ASP A 102 1.82 -3.99 -4.01
C ASP A 102 2.55 -2.63 -4.12
N ASP A 103 3.59 -2.47 -3.31
CA ASP A 103 4.44 -1.29 -3.28
C ASP A 103 5.25 -1.10 -4.57
N LEU A 104 5.63 -2.17 -5.26
CA LEU A 104 6.35 -2.07 -6.54
C LEU A 104 5.46 -1.48 -7.63
N TRP A 105 4.21 -1.91 -7.68
CA TRP A 105 3.24 -1.33 -8.60
C TRP A 105 3.02 0.16 -8.30
N LEU A 106 2.93 0.53 -7.01
CA LEU A 106 2.76 1.92 -6.59
C LEU A 106 3.98 2.77 -6.97
N GLU A 107 5.21 2.28 -6.76
CA GLU A 107 6.45 2.94 -7.17
C GLU A 107 6.40 3.35 -8.65
N GLN A 108 6.05 2.41 -9.53
CA GLN A 108 6.03 2.62 -10.98
C GLN A 108 5.04 3.72 -11.41
N HIS A 109 3.91 3.84 -10.70
CA HIS A 109 2.84 4.77 -11.05
C HIS A 109 2.95 6.11 -10.30
N ALA A 110 3.73 6.17 -9.22
CA ALA A 110 3.90 7.37 -8.42
C ALA A 110 5.06 8.27 -8.87
N ASN A 111 5.98 7.75 -9.69
CA ASN A 111 7.19 8.49 -10.09
C ASN A 111 6.86 9.86 -10.73
N ASP A 112 5.89 9.90 -11.62
CA ASP A 112 5.46 11.13 -12.31
C ASP A 112 4.68 12.10 -11.42
N LEU A 113 4.39 11.74 -10.19
CA LEU A 113 3.69 12.59 -9.22
C LEU A 113 4.64 13.38 -8.31
N LEU A 114 5.94 13.09 -8.37
CA LEU A 114 6.93 13.73 -7.53
C LEU A 114 7.34 15.10 -8.07
N VAL A 115 7.85 15.95 -7.17
CA VAL A 115 8.54 17.19 -7.54
C VAL A 115 9.92 16.86 -8.10
N ASP A 116 10.46 17.74 -8.96
CA ASP A 116 11.80 17.55 -9.53
C ASP A 116 12.91 17.87 -8.52
N PHE A 117 12.63 18.83 -7.62
CA PHE A 117 13.59 19.35 -6.66
C PHE A 117 12.99 19.44 -5.26
N GLU A 118 13.82 19.17 -4.26
CA GLU A 118 13.48 19.30 -2.83
C GLU A 118 14.39 20.31 -2.11
N PRO A 119 13.90 21.03 -1.09
CA PRO A 119 14.74 21.87 -0.24
C PRO A 119 15.77 21.01 0.51
N ARG A 120 16.99 21.51 0.61
CA ARG A 120 18.06 20.87 1.33
C ARG A 120 18.85 21.87 2.16
N THR A 121 19.12 21.53 3.41
CA THR A 121 20.01 22.30 4.26
C THR A 121 21.42 21.74 4.17
N THR A 122 22.39 22.60 3.84
CA THR A 122 23.80 22.22 3.79
C THR A 122 24.38 22.06 5.20
N ARG A 123 25.58 21.49 5.33
CA ARG A 123 26.29 21.40 6.64
C ARG A 123 26.54 22.75 7.29
N SER A 124 26.68 23.82 6.51
CA SER A 124 26.84 25.19 6.99
C SER A 124 25.54 25.88 7.38
N GLY A 125 24.37 25.19 7.28
CA GLY A 125 23.04 25.74 7.58
C GLY A 125 22.41 26.52 6.44
N ALA A 126 23.06 26.67 5.29
CA ALA A 126 22.48 27.37 4.14
C ALA A 126 21.40 26.52 3.47
N GLN A 127 20.30 27.17 3.09
CA GLN A 127 19.23 26.55 2.29
C GLN A 127 19.67 26.47 0.83
N THR A 128 19.46 25.31 0.22
CA THR A 128 19.71 25.06 -1.19
C THR A 128 18.62 24.13 -1.73
N THR A 129 18.63 23.91 -3.04
CA THR A 129 17.69 23.01 -3.72
C THR A 129 18.49 21.84 -4.31
N ALA A 130 18.02 20.62 -4.10
CA ALA A 130 18.63 19.43 -4.67
C ALA A 130 17.61 18.68 -5.55
N LYS A 131 18.10 17.99 -6.58
CA LYS A 131 17.26 17.08 -7.35
C LYS A 131 16.75 15.97 -6.44
N VAL A 132 15.46 15.63 -6.58
CA VAL A 132 14.87 14.51 -5.85
C VAL A 132 15.61 13.23 -6.24
N PRO A 133 15.99 12.37 -5.27
CA PRO A 133 16.70 11.12 -5.55
C PRO A 133 15.89 10.18 -6.47
N GLU A 134 16.55 9.45 -7.34
CA GLU A 134 15.91 8.47 -8.22
C GLU A 134 15.10 7.42 -7.44
N MET A 135 15.52 7.08 -6.22
CA MET A 135 14.80 6.15 -5.35
C MET A 135 13.63 6.78 -4.57
N ALA A 136 13.30 8.05 -4.80
CA ALA A 136 12.28 8.74 -4.00
C ALA A 136 10.89 8.11 -4.16
N ALA A 137 10.49 7.75 -5.38
CA ALA A 137 9.22 7.07 -5.65
C ALA A 137 9.14 5.73 -4.90
N ARG A 138 10.22 4.96 -4.92
CA ARG A 138 10.32 3.70 -4.20
C ARG A 138 10.21 3.89 -2.69
N MET A 139 10.99 4.82 -2.13
CA MET A 139 10.96 5.08 -0.68
C MET A 139 9.57 5.52 -0.22
N LEU A 140 8.89 6.33 -1.02
CA LEU A 140 7.52 6.76 -0.75
C LEU A 140 6.55 5.59 -0.82
N ALA A 141 6.59 4.82 -1.91
CA ALA A 141 5.69 3.69 -2.13
C ALA A 141 5.85 2.60 -1.06
N GLU A 142 7.09 2.18 -0.78
CA GLU A 142 7.38 1.21 0.29
C GLU A 142 6.92 1.73 1.67
N GLY A 143 7.20 2.99 1.98
CA GLY A 143 6.86 3.58 3.27
C GLY A 143 5.36 3.60 3.51
N ASP A 144 4.60 4.16 2.58
CA ASP A 144 3.15 4.32 2.73
C ASP A 144 2.43 2.98 2.59
N PHE A 145 2.78 2.15 1.61
CA PHE A 145 2.15 0.84 1.46
C PHE A 145 2.38 -0.05 2.70
N ASN A 146 3.61 -0.17 3.19
CA ASN A 146 3.93 -0.97 4.37
C ASN A 146 3.23 -0.43 5.63
N ARG A 147 3.12 0.90 5.77
CA ARG A 147 2.41 1.52 6.88
C ARG A 147 0.94 1.10 6.91
N TYR A 148 0.21 1.20 5.79
CA TYR A 148 -1.19 0.79 5.74
C TYR A 148 -1.36 -0.72 5.78
N TYR A 149 -0.44 -1.49 5.21
CA TYR A 149 -0.40 -2.94 5.37
C TYR A 149 -0.29 -3.33 6.86
N MET A 150 0.67 -2.76 7.60
CA MET A 150 0.83 -3.03 9.02
C MET A 150 -0.40 -2.63 9.83
N ARG A 151 -1.00 -1.46 9.56
CA ARG A 151 -2.27 -1.05 10.19
C ARG A 151 -3.39 -2.05 9.90
N GLY A 152 -3.47 -2.53 8.66
CA GLY A 152 -4.43 -3.56 8.26
C GLY A 152 -4.23 -4.89 8.98
N VAL A 153 -2.97 -5.34 9.15
CA VAL A 153 -2.64 -6.56 9.92
C VAL A 153 -3.01 -6.38 11.40
N ALA A 154 -2.65 -5.24 12.01
CA ALA A 154 -2.94 -4.98 13.42
C ALA A 154 -4.46 -4.88 13.68
N LEU A 155 -5.20 -4.18 12.82
CA LEU A 155 -6.67 -4.07 12.96
C LEU A 155 -7.34 -5.43 12.78
N ARG A 156 -6.90 -6.22 11.79
CA ARG A 156 -7.36 -7.59 11.59
C ARG A 156 -7.09 -8.47 12.80
N ALA A 157 -5.89 -8.39 13.39
CA ALA A 157 -5.57 -9.13 14.60
C ALA A 157 -6.54 -8.82 15.74
N ILE A 158 -6.87 -7.54 15.93
CA ILE A 158 -7.85 -7.09 16.93
C ILE A 158 -9.23 -7.68 16.64
N ASP A 159 -9.70 -7.59 15.39
CA ASP A 159 -11.03 -8.07 14.98
C ASP A 159 -11.15 -9.61 15.08
N GLU A 160 -10.06 -10.33 14.86
CA GLU A 160 -9.98 -11.78 15.05
C GLU A 160 -9.76 -12.20 16.52
N GLY A 161 -9.72 -11.25 17.47
CA GLY A 161 -9.49 -11.51 18.89
C GLY A 161 -8.04 -11.90 19.23
N ARG A 162 -7.10 -11.68 18.33
CA ARG A 162 -5.67 -11.89 18.56
C ARG A 162 -5.10 -10.72 19.36
N GLN A 163 -4.29 -11.00 20.34
CA GLN A 163 -3.75 -9.96 21.21
C GLN A 163 -2.45 -9.36 20.68
N ALA A 164 -1.71 -10.09 19.86
CA ALA A 164 -0.38 -9.70 19.42
C ALA A 164 -0.20 -9.88 17.90
N VAL A 165 0.76 -9.15 17.38
CA VAL A 165 1.37 -9.29 16.06
C VAL A 165 2.88 -9.51 16.25
N GLU A 166 3.54 -10.11 15.26
CA GLU A 166 4.98 -10.35 15.31
C GLU A 166 5.71 -9.48 14.28
N VAL A 167 6.79 -8.85 14.72
CA VAL A 167 7.69 -8.10 13.83
C VAL A 167 8.57 -9.06 13.06
N TYR A 168 8.64 -8.93 11.76
CA TYR A 168 9.52 -9.76 10.93
C TYR A 168 10.28 -8.90 9.91
N ARG A 169 11.35 -9.49 9.36
CA ARG A 169 12.14 -8.85 8.32
C ARG A 169 11.54 -9.13 6.95
N ALA A 170 10.83 -8.15 6.44
CA ALA A 170 10.16 -8.24 5.14
C ALA A 170 11.14 -8.10 3.96
N ARG A 171 12.29 -7.45 4.16
CA ARG A 171 13.37 -7.37 3.17
C ARG A 171 14.68 -7.81 3.81
N LEU A 172 15.35 -8.78 3.19
CA LEU A 172 16.67 -9.22 3.61
C LEU A 172 17.67 -8.04 3.54
N SER A 173 18.46 -7.90 4.58
CA SER A 173 19.57 -6.95 4.67
C SER A 173 20.79 -7.71 5.13
N LEU A 174 21.91 -7.50 4.43
CA LEU A 174 23.20 -8.08 4.83
C LEU A 174 23.74 -7.44 6.11
N GLU A 175 23.43 -6.14 6.31
CA GLU A 175 23.85 -5.35 7.46
C GLU A 175 22.60 -4.64 8.05
N PRO A 176 21.77 -5.34 8.84
CA PRO A 176 20.64 -4.71 9.48
C PRO A 176 21.11 -3.72 10.55
N ARG A 177 20.42 -2.60 10.67
CA ARG A 177 20.70 -1.66 11.77
C ARG A 177 20.42 -2.35 13.10
N PRO A 178 21.26 -2.15 14.14
CA PRO A 178 21.11 -2.80 15.44
C PRO A 178 19.69 -2.68 16.00
N GLU A 179 19.10 -1.48 15.92
CA GLU A 179 17.77 -1.22 16.44
C GLU A 179 16.65 -1.99 15.67
N SER A 180 16.88 -2.28 14.39
CA SER A 180 15.94 -3.10 13.59
C SER A 180 16.11 -4.58 13.90
N ALA A 181 17.34 -5.03 14.21
CA ALA A 181 17.60 -6.41 14.60
C ALA A 181 16.98 -6.73 15.97
N GLU A 182 16.98 -5.78 16.90
CA GLU A 182 16.36 -5.94 18.23
C GLU A 182 14.84 -6.12 18.17
N LEU A 183 14.18 -5.54 17.18
CA LEU A 183 12.72 -5.64 17.01
C LEU A 183 12.28 -6.93 16.31
N GLU A 184 13.15 -7.53 15.51
CA GLU A 184 12.82 -8.72 14.72
C GLU A 184 12.48 -9.91 15.62
N GLY A 185 11.35 -10.56 15.37
CA GLY A 185 10.80 -11.66 16.14
C GLY A 185 10.03 -11.25 17.41
N GLN A 186 10.00 -9.96 17.76
CA GLN A 186 9.22 -9.51 18.90
C GLN A 186 7.72 -9.61 18.63
N ARG A 187 6.97 -10.02 19.65
CA ARG A 187 5.52 -10.00 19.67
C ARG A 187 5.05 -8.76 20.42
N LEU A 188 4.32 -7.92 19.73
CA LEU A 188 3.84 -6.64 20.24
C LEU A 188 2.31 -6.66 20.34
N PRO A 189 1.71 -5.99 21.34
CA PRO A 189 0.26 -5.87 21.45
C PRO A 189 -0.31 -5.20 20.19
N ALA A 190 -1.26 -5.85 19.52
CA ALA A 190 -1.80 -5.38 18.24
C ALA A 190 -2.40 -3.97 18.36
N ARG A 191 -3.05 -3.65 19.50
CA ARG A 191 -3.63 -2.33 19.78
C ARG A 191 -2.54 -1.25 19.84
N GLU A 192 -1.47 -1.48 20.57
CA GLU A 192 -0.37 -0.53 20.71
C GLU A 192 0.33 -0.25 19.39
N VAL A 193 0.53 -1.31 18.57
CA VAL A 193 1.10 -1.16 17.22
C VAL A 193 0.18 -0.32 16.34
N LEU A 194 -1.14 -0.57 16.36
CA LEU A 194 -2.10 0.20 15.58
C LEU A 194 -2.12 1.68 15.98
N ASP A 195 -2.22 1.95 17.29
CA ASP A 195 -2.26 3.32 17.82
C ASP A 195 -0.97 4.07 17.50
N TYR A 196 0.18 3.40 17.64
CA TYR A 196 1.47 3.93 17.23
C TYR A 196 1.53 4.29 15.74
N LEU A 197 1.11 3.40 14.84
CA LEU A 197 1.14 3.63 13.39
C LEU A 197 0.14 4.71 12.93
N ARG A 198 -0.95 4.92 13.67
CA ARG A 198 -1.89 6.02 13.44
C ARG A 198 -1.34 7.36 13.90
N GLY A 199 -0.57 7.40 14.99
CA GLY A 199 0.04 8.61 15.54
C GLY A 199 1.28 9.09 14.80
N GLN A 200 1.89 8.25 13.95
CA GLN A 200 3.13 8.62 13.29
C GLN A 200 2.97 9.68 12.20
N ARG A 201 3.51 10.85 12.50
CA ARG A 201 4.23 11.64 11.48
C ARG A 201 5.58 10.96 11.27
N VAL A 202 6.06 10.93 10.01
CA VAL A 202 7.33 10.29 9.60
C VAL A 202 8.55 10.73 10.43
N GLU A 203 8.42 11.78 11.22
CA GLU A 203 9.46 12.43 12.02
C GLU A 203 9.44 12.05 13.51
N ASP A 204 8.39 11.38 14.02
CA ASP A 204 8.31 11.04 15.44
C ASP A 204 9.25 9.89 15.80
N ALA A 205 10.25 10.21 16.61
CA ALA A 205 11.21 9.29 17.20
C ALA A 205 10.61 8.47 18.35
N SER A 206 9.50 7.76 18.08
CA SER A 206 8.88 6.91 19.09
C SER A 206 9.64 5.59 19.27
N THR A 207 9.46 4.98 20.42
CA THR A 207 10.19 3.80 20.89
C THR A 207 10.05 2.56 20.00
N LEU A 208 8.91 2.39 19.31
CA LEU A 208 8.65 1.18 18.50
C LEU A 208 9.40 1.14 17.17
N ARG A 209 9.82 2.30 16.62
CA ARG A 209 10.62 2.41 15.38
C ARG A 209 10.11 1.60 14.16
N LEU A 210 8.85 1.13 14.19
CA LEU A 210 8.18 0.49 13.07
C LEU A 210 7.82 1.51 11.98
N GLY A 211 7.79 1.09 10.73
CA GLY A 211 7.39 1.95 9.60
C GLY A 211 8.42 3.00 9.17
N ARG A 212 9.65 2.99 9.71
CA ARG A 212 10.70 3.88 9.25
C ARG A 212 11.13 3.53 7.82
N PRO A 213 11.37 4.53 6.97
CA PRO A 213 11.90 4.29 5.63
C PRO A 213 13.17 3.43 5.68
N ASN A 214 13.25 2.46 4.77
CA ASN A 214 14.39 1.53 4.65
C ASN A 214 14.69 0.67 5.89
N SER A 215 13.75 0.48 6.82
CA SER A 215 13.95 -0.46 7.93
C SER A 215 13.93 -1.91 7.47
N GLY A 216 13.20 -2.20 6.40
CA GLY A 216 12.95 -3.56 5.91
C GLY A 216 12.09 -4.40 6.87
N LEU A 217 11.55 -3.80 7.92
CA LEU A 217 10.66 -4.46 8.88
C LEU A 217 9.20 -4.32 8.50
N SER A 218 8.42 -5.33 8.84
CA SER A 218 6.97 -5.32 8.77
C SER A 218 6.40 -6.18 9.92
N ILE A 219 5.09 -6.40 9.95
CA ILE A 219 4.44 -7.24 10.95
C ILE A 219 3.60 -8.33 10.30
N ARG A 220 3.40 -9.43 11.04
CA ARG A 220 2.54 -10.55 10.65
C ARG A 220 1.62 -10.98 11.78
N LEU A 221 0.56 -11.70 11.42
CA LEU A 221 -0.34 -12.35 12.37
C LEU A 221 0.37 -13.51 13.08
N VAL A 222 0.07 -13.70 14.37
CA VAL A 222 0.51 -14.85 15.20
C VAL A 222 -0.66 -15.49 15.89
#